data_a9a31fd2b974f3188da3284dd8b52e4d
#
_entry.id   a9a31fd2b974f3188da3284dd8b52e4d
#
_cell.length_a   1.000
_cell.length_b   1.000
_cell.length_c   1.000
_cell.angle_alpha   90.00
_cell.angle_beta   90.00
_cell.angle_gamma   90.00
#
_symmetry.space_group_name_H-M   'P 1'
#
loop_
_entity.id
_entity.type
_entity.pdbx_description
1 polymer ?
#
loop_
_entity_poly.entity_id
_entity_poly.type
_entity_poly.pdbx_seq_one_letter_code
_entity_poly.pdbx_strand_id
1 'polypeptide(L)'
;MKIVNQEKVKNYILGLIKSGRKDYVKATIDCFNISKSSVYNYVKQMEIDGLIEKNQNTYILKTNTYHYFLKNDGTLGEDRIYNQFISQHIQFKKNVNSIWNYAFTEMMNNAIEHSEADNISVSIYQNCLDTKIFIIDDGIGIFKNIQRFMKESKNETISLRECVSLLFAGKFTTAKQYHTGEGIFFTSHVMDEFIIYSDDNFFTRNNFKSSQVEDGNLHSFMQMEKGTLVSMTISNNSKKILSEVFNTFAPVDEGFIKTTIPVAHMFAGGNPVSRSEARRLLECIVLFNDIVLDFSGVEEIGQGFAHELFVLGKQKYPHIKLRTIKTCKTVEDMIKRVINTSAIQ
;
A
#
# COMPACT_ATOMS: atom_id res chain seq x y z
N MET A 1 -16.63 -34.56 -20.66
CA MET A 1 -16.09 -33.22 -20.99
C MET A 1 -16.32 -32.32 -19.78
N LYS A 2 -15.26 -31.86 -19.09
CA LYS A 2 -15.44 -30.87 -18.00
C LYS A 2 -16.00 -29.59 -18.61
N ILE A 3 -17.16 -29.14 -18.17
CA ILE A 3 -17.72 -27.84 -18.56
C ILE A 3 -16.72 -26.78 -18.07
N VAL A 4 -15.96 -26.20 -19.00
CA VAL A 4 -15.01 -25.14 -18.68
C VAL A 4 -15.83 -23.91 -18.32
N ASN A 5 -15.64 -23.39 -17.11
CA ASN A 5 -16.35 -22.19 -16.67
C ASN A 5 -15.89 -21.00 -17.52
N GLN A 6 -16.78 -20.50 -18.38
CA GLN A 6 -16.53 -19.43 -19.36
C GLN A 6 -16.01 -18.16 -18.68
N GLU A 7 -16.54 -17.81 -17.53
CA GLU A 7 -16.10 -16.64 -16.77
C GLU A 7 -14.64 -16.75 -16.30
N LYS A 8 -14.23 -17.96 -15.86
CA LYS A 8 -12.82 -18.20 -15.49
C LYS A 8 -11.88 -18.04 -16.69
N VAL A 9 -12.30 -18.51 -17.88
CA VAL A 9 -11.51 -18.35 -19.10
C VAL A 9 -11.39 -16.87 -19.48
N LYS A 10 -12.51 -16.15 -19.50
CA LYS A 10 -12.54 -14.71 -19.81
C LYS A 10 -11.63 -13.93 -18.81
N ASN A 11 -11.78 -14.17 -17.52
CA ASN A 11 -10.96 -13.50 -16.50
C ASN A 11 -9.46 -13.80 -16.65
N TYR A 12 -9.10 -15.02 -17.01
CA TYR A 12 -7.72 -15.40 -17.28
C TYR A 12 -7.14 -14.65 -18.49
N ILE A 13 -7.89 -14.61 -19.61
CA ILE A 13 -7.50 -13.86 -20.81
C ILE A 13 -7.33 -12.36 -20.50
N LEU A 14 -8.29 -11.77 -19.77
CA LEU A 14 -8.22 -10.36 -19.36
C LEU A 14 -6.99 -10.09 -18.51
N GLY A 15 -6.64 -10.99 -17.57
CA GLY A 15 -5.44 -10.90 -16.76
C GLY A 15 -4.14 -10.94 -17.58
N LEU A 16 -4.09 -11.80 -18.61
CA LEU A 16 -2.95 -11.87 -19.52
C LEU A 16 -2.82 -10.61 -20.39
N ILE A 17 -3.96 -10.08 -20.90
CA ILE A 17 -3.99 -8.82 -21.64
C ILE A 17 -3.52 -7.66 -20.76
N LYS A 18 -4.02 -7.56 -19.52
CA LYS A 18 -3.58 -6.56 -18.54
C LYS A 18 -2.07 -6.59 -18.31
N SER A 19 -1.47 -7.79 -18.25
CA SER A 19 -0.03 -7.95 -18.06
C SER A 19 0.81 -7.72 -19.32
N GLY A 20 0.18 -7.33 -20.44
CA GLY A 20 0.87 -7.07 -21.72
C GLY A 20 1.38 -8.34 -22.44
N ARG A 21 0.91 -9.53 -22.04
CA ARG A 21 1.36 -10.79 -22.64
C ARG A 21 0.83 -10.96 -24.06
N LYS A 22 1.74 -11.04 -25.03
CA LYS A 22 1.40 -11.24 -26.45
C LYS A 22 0.98 -12.68 -26.76
N ASP A 23 1.39 -13.64 -25.96
CA ASP A 23 1.10 -15.08 -26.12
C ASP A 23 -0.19 -15.55 -25.41
N TYR A 24 -1.08 -14.62 -25.03
CA TYR A 24 -2.29 -14.91 -24.26
C TYR A 24 -3.16 -16.01 -24.87
N VAL A 25 -3.20 -16.12 -26.21
CA VAL A 25 -3.96 -17.20 -26.90
C VAL A 25 -3.37 -18.56 -26.59
N LYS A 26 -2.04 -18.72 -26.77
CA LYS A 26 -1.33 -19.97 -26.47
C LYS A 26 -1.47 -20.34 -25.01
N ALA A 27 -1.16 -19.39 -24.12
CA ALA A 27 -1.27 -19.59 -22.67
C ALA A 27 -2.66 -20.03 -22.22
N THR A 28 -3.73 -19.51 -22.87
CA THR A 28 -5.11 -19.89 -22.55
C THR A 28 -5.44 -21.30 -23.05
N ILE A 29 -4.98 -21.67 -24.25
CA ILE A 29 -5.13 -23.03 -24.79
C ILE A 29 -4.47 -24.03 -23.83
N ASP A 30 -3.23 -23.77 -23.46
CA ASP A 30 -2.44 -24.65 -22.62
C ASP A 30 -3.06 -24.79 -21.19
N CYS A 31 -3.61 -23.69 -20.65
CA CYS A 31 -4.21 -23.67 -19.31
C CYS A 31 -5.57 -24.38 -19.23
N PHE A 32 -6.43 -24.19 -20.24
CA PHE A 32 -7.82 -24.67 -20.19
C PHE A 32 -8.12 -25.84 -21.13
N ASN A 33 -7.15 -26.28 -21.94
CA ASN A 33 -7.30 -27.32 -22.94
C ASN A 33 -8.51 -27.10 -23.88
N ILE A 34 -8.63 -25.87 -24.39
CA ILE A 34 -9.69 -25.46 -25.31
C ILE A 34 -9.10 -25.14 -26.71
N SER A 35 -9.95 -25.14 -27.74
CA SER A 35 -9.49 -24.87 -29.10
C SER A 35 -9.08 -23.40 -29.30
N LYS A 36 -8.19 -23.17 -30.25
CA LYS A 36 -7.77 -21.82 -30.65
C LYS A 36 -8.97 -20.95 -31.09
N SER A 37 -9.92 -21.56 -31.81
CA SER A 37 -11.17 -20.91 -32.23
C SER A 37 -12.02 -20.47 -31.04
N SER A 38 -12.11 -21.30 -29.99
CA SER A 38 -12.82 -20.92 -28.77
C SER A 38 -12.19 -19.70 -28.09
N VAL A 39 -10.86 -19.62 -28.01
CA VAL A 39 -10.18 -18.45 -27.43
C VAL A 39 -10.48 -17.18 -28.26
N TYR A 40 -10.40 -17.26 -29.60
CA TYR A 40 -10.74 -16.10 -30.44
C TYR A 40 -12.21 -15.68 -30.30
N ASN A 41 -13.13 -16.64 -30.11
CA ASN A 41 -14.53 -16.31 -29.85
C ASN A 41 -14.69 -15.55 -28.54
N TYR A 42 -13.98 -15.94 -27.46
CA TYR A 42 -13.99 -15.19 -26.21
C TYR A 42 -13.42 -13.78 -26.38
N VAL A 43 -12.30 -13.64 -27.08
CA VAL A 43 -11.68 -12.32 -27.34
C VAL A 43 -12.64 -11.42 -28.13
N LYS A 44 -13.23 -11.94 -29.22
CA LYS A 44 -14.22 -11.20 -30.01
C LYS A 44 -15.43 -10.78 -29.18
N GLN A 45 -15.93 -11.68 -28.32
CA GLN A 45 -17.04 -11.34 -27.45
C GLN A 45 -16.68 -10.26 -26.43
N MET A 46 -15.49 -10.33 -25.81
CA MET A 46 -15.01 -9.31 -24.89
C MET A 46 -14.79 -7.94 -25.56
N GLU A 47 -14.39 -7.92 -26.82
CA GLU A 47 -14.29 -6.70 -27.63
C GLU A 47 -15.69 -6.11 -27.90
N ILE A 48 -16.68 -6.94 -28.28
CA ILE A 48 -18.08 -6.53 -28.47
C ILE A 48 -18.69 -6.02 -27.16
N ASP A 49 -18.42 -6.72 -26.05
CA ASP A 49 -18.86 -6.33 -24.70
C ASP A 49 -18.16 -5.06 -24.18
N GLY A 50 -17.19 -4.51 -24.94
CA GLY A 50 -16.45 -3.31 -24.59
C GLY A 50 -15.50 -3.47 -23.38
N LEU A 51 -15.03 -4.68 -23.10
CA LEU A 51 -14.08 -4.97 -22.01
C LEU A 51 -12.62 -4.75 -22.44
N ILE A 52 -12.36 -4.95 -23.72
CA ILE A 52 -11.06 -4.77 -24.35
C ILE A 52 -11.21 -3.97 -25.66
N GLU A 53 -10.13 -3.35 -26.06
CA GLU A 53 -10.04 -2.64 -27.35
C GLU A 53 -8.71 -2.96 -28.03
N LYS A 54 -8.72 -2.85 -29.35
CA LYS A 54 -7.54 -3.10 -30.17
C LYS A 54 -6.62 -1.88 -30.15
N ASN A 55 -5.38 -2.10 -29.74
CA ASN A 55 -4.33 -1.09 -29.82
C ASN A 55 -3.22 -1.62 -30.72
N GLN A 56 -3.10 -1.06 -31.93
CA GLN A 56 -2.21 -1.53 -32.98
C GLN A 56 -2.41 -3.04 -33.26
N ASN A 57 -1.42 -3.87 -32.95
CA ASN A 57 -1.42 -5.33 -33.16
C ASN A 57 -1.73 -6.14 -31.87
N THR A 58 -2.19 -5.52 -30.81
CA THR A 58 -2.50 -6.16 -29.53
C THR A 58 -3.85 -5.68 -28.99
N TYR A 59 -4.34 -6.37 -27.97
CA TYR A 59 -5.49 -5.91 -27.19
C TYR A 59 -5.03 -5.30 -25.88
N ILE A 60 -5.74 -4.27 -25.42
CA ILE A 60 -5.62 -3.65 -24.10
C ILE A 60 -6.98 -3.67 -23.41
N LEU A 61 -7.01 -3.55 -22.09
CA LEU A 61 -8.26 -3.35 -21.36
C LEU A 61 -8.83 -1.96 -21.70
N LYS A 62 -10.11 -1.91 -22.05
CA LYS A 62 -10.79 -0.64 -22.21
C LYS A 62 -10.91 0.04 -20.87
N THR A 63 -10.36 1.25 -20.74
CA THR A 63 -10.26 1.99 -19.49
C THR A 63 -11.01 3.31 -19.59
N ASN A 64 -11.97 3.50 -18.69
CA ASN A 64 -12.62 4.80 -18.49
C ASN A 64 -11.73 5.66 -17.61
N THR A 65 -11.54 6.91 -18.01
CA THR A 65 -10.66 7.84 -17.29
C THR A 65 -11.41 9.11 -16.95
N TYR A 66 -11.26 9.56 -15.70
CA TYR A 66 -11.84 10.81 -15.21
C TYR A 66 -10.75 11.61 -14.51
N HIS A 67 -10.73 12.93 -14.74
CA HIS A 67 -9.76 13.85 -14.14
C HIS A 67 -10.49 15.04 -13.54
N TYR A 68 -10.17 15.38 -12.30
CA TYR A 68 -10.73 16.49 -11.56
C TYR A 68 -9.61 17.34 -10.96
N PHE A 69 -9.78 18.66 -11.05
CA PHE A 69 -8.88 19.64 -10.45
C PHE A 69 -9.66 20.46 -9.44
N LEU A 70 -9.16 20.49 -8.22
CA LEU A 70 -9.81 21.10 -7.07
C LEU A 70 -8.90 22.17 -6.48
N LYS A 71 -9.49 23.32 -6.19
CA LYS A 71 -8.82 24.36 -5.43
C LYS A 71 -9.08 24.14 -3.93
N ASN A 72 -8.02 24.06 -3.14
CA ASN A 72 -8.13 23.88 -1.70
C ASN A 72 -8.30 25.25 -1.01
N ASP A 73 -9.51 25.77 -1.04
CA ASP A 73 -9.86 27.09 -0.50
C ASP A 73 -10.59 27.02 0.87
N GLY A 74 -10.54 25.86 1.52
CA GLY A 74 -11.20 25.62 2.81
C GLY A 74 -12.66 25.21 2.70
N THR A 75 -13.22 25.05 1.48
CA THR A 75 -14.61 24.62 1.26
C THR A 75 -14.72 23.15 0.87
N LEU A 76 -13.60 22.48 0.63
CA LEU A 76 -13.56 21.07 0.25
C LEU A 76 -13.99 20.17 1.41
N GLY A 77 -14.74 19.12 1.07
CA GLY A 77 -15.11 18.03 1.99
C GLY A 77 -14.93 16.71 1.26
N GLU A 78 -14.18 15.80 1.87
CA GLU A 78 -13.79 14.51 1.30
C GLU A 78 -14.98 13.64 0.94
N ASP A 79 -16.01 13.59 1.80
CA ASP A 79 -17.27 12.87 1.56
C ASP A 79 -18.04 13.42 0.35
N ARG A 80 -18.08 14.74 0.21
CA ARG A 80 -18.75 15.40 -0.92
C ARG A 80 -18.02 15.06 -2.22
N ILE A 81 -16.69 15.11 -2.20
CA ILE A 81 -15.85 14.80 -3.36
C ILE A 81 -16.02 13.32 -3.75
N TYR A 82 -16.01 12.40 -2.77
CA TYR A 82 -16.26 10.98 -3.03
C TYR A 82 -17.61 10.76 -3.71
N ASN A 83 -18.66 11.31 -3.15
CA ASN A 83 -20.02 11.16 -3.66
C ASN A 83 -20.17 11.76 -5.06
N GLN A 84 -19.62 12.94 -5.29
CA GLN A 84 -19.76 13.67 -6.56
C GLN A 84 -18.93 13.06 -7.70
N PHE A 85 -17.70 12.60 -7.42
CA PHE A 85 -16.76 12.21 -8.48
C PHE A 85 -16.58 10.71 -8.60
N ILE A 86 -16.87 9.93 -7.57
CA ILE A 86 -16.67 8.48 -7.59
C ILE A 86 -18.00 7.75 -7.58
N SER A 87 -18.80 7.93 -6.54
CA SER A 87 -20.03 7.17 -6.32
C SER A 87 -21.08 7.38 -7.45
N GLN A 88 -21.11 8.55 -8.08
CA GLN A 88 -22.04 8.83 -9.18
C GLN A 88 -21.62 8.19 -10.52
N HIS A 89 -20.33 7.97 -10.73
CA HIS A 89 -19.80 7.50 -12.01
C HIS A 89 -19.44 6.01 -11.99
N ILE A 90 -19.19 5.45 -10.82
CA ILE A 90 -18.68 4.08 -10.68
C ILE A 90 -19.58 3.30 -9.73
N GLN A 91 -20.15 2.19 -10.25
CA GLN A 91 -20.88 1.25 -9.41
C GLN A 91 -19.97 0.12 -8.94
N PHE A 92 -19.73 0.05 -7.65
CA PHE A 92 -18.97 -1.01 -7.02
C PHE A 92 -19.87 -2.04 -6.33
N LYS A 93 -19.35 -3.24 -6.13
CA LYS A 93 -19.94 -4.18 -5.14
C LYS A 93 -19.89 -3.53 -3.76
N LYS A 94 -20.84 -3.86 -2.90
CA LYS A 94 -21.00 -3.24 -1.57
C LYS A 94 -19.71 -3.22 -0.75
N ASN A 95 -18.97 -4.31 -0.71
CA ASN A 95 -17.70 -4.40 0.01
C ASN A 95 -16.62 -3.53 -0.62
N VAL A 96 -16.50 -3.51 -1.94
CA VAL A 96 -15.52 -2.68 -2.67
C VAL A 96 -15.86 -1.19 -2.51
N ASN A 97 -17.15 -0.85 -2.55
CA ASN A 97 -17.61 0.53 -2.30
C ASN A 97 -17.25 1.00 -0.88
N SER A 98 -17.44 0.15 0.13
CA SER A 98 -17.04 0.49 1.51
C SER A 98 -15.54 0.69 1.65
N ILE A 99 -14.74 -0.12 0.96
CA ILE A 99 -13.29 0.04 0.93
C ILE A 99 -12.88 1.35 0.26
N TRP A 100 -13.46 1.65 -0.92
CA TRP A 100 -13.16 2.89 -1.63
C TRP A 100 -13.60 4.13 -0.87
N ASN A 101 -14.81 4.10 -0.27
CA ASN A 101 -15.28 5.22 0.54
C ASN A 101 -14.27 5.53 1.66
N TYR A 102 -13.90 4.52 2.45
CA TYR A 102 -12.92 4.69 3.52
C TYR A 102 -11.56 5.18 3.00
N ALA A 103 -10.96 4.44 2.05
CA ALA A 103 -9.61 4.73 1.61
C ALA A 103 -9.49 6.09 0.91
N PHE A 104 -10.50 6.45 0.10
CA PHE A 104 -10.50 7.74 -0.59
C PHE A 104 -10.68 8.89 0.38
N THR A 105 -11.63 8.80 1.31
CA THR A 105 -11.88 9.89 2.28
C THR A 105 -10.68 10.10 3.19
N GLU A 106 -10.02 9.04 3.67
CA GLU A 106 -8.79 9.16 4.46
C GLU A 106 -7.66 9.85 3.68
N MET A 107 -7.41 9.43 2.44
CA MET A 107 -6.32 10.01 1.65
C MET A 107 -6.66 11.42 1.15
N MET A 108 -7.93 11.68 0.83
CA MET A 108 -8.38 13.01 0.44
C MET A 108 -8.31 14.00 1.60
N ASN A 109 -8.69 13.56 2.81
CA ASN A 109 -8.56 14.37 4.01
C ASN A 109 -7.10 14.72 4.30
N ASN A 110 -6.16 13.78 4.12
CA ASN A 110 -4.73 14.07 4.24
C ASN A 110 -4.29 15.17 3.26
N ALA A 111 -4.80 15.13 2.03
CA ALA A 111 -4.48 16.15 1.02
C ALA A 111 -5.13 17.51 1.35
N ILE A 112 -6.33 17.54 1.90
CA ILE A 112 -7.03 18.78 2.26
C ILE A 112 -6.42 19.43 3.50
N GLU A 113 -6.22 18.66 4.58
CA GLU A 113 -5.90 19.22 5.89
C GLU A 113 -4.41 19.27 6.22
N HIS A 114 -3.62 18.35 5.65
CA HIS A 114 -2.23 18.16 6.08
C HIS A 114 -1.18 18.52 5.05
N SER A 115 -1.56 18.75 3.79
CA SER A 115 -0.59 19.02 2.72
C SER A 115 -0.12 20.47 2.65
N GLU A 116 -0.93 21.41 3.13
CA GLU A 116 -0.76 22.86 2.86
C GLU A 116 -0.80 23.17 1.35
N ALA A 117 -1.56 22.37 0.59
CA ALA A 117 -1.68 22.52 -0.85
C ALA A 117 -2.71 23.59 -1.23
N ASP A 118 -2.44 24.33 -2.30
CA ASP A 118 -3.40 25.19 -2.94
C ASP A 118 -4.31 24.43 -3.91
N ASN A 119 -3.77 23.35 -4.52
CA ASN A 119 -4.48 22.58 -5.54
C ASN A 119 -4.33 21.08 -5.29
N ILE A 120 -5.45 20.36 -5.54
CA ILE A 120 -5.51 18.91 -5.46
C ILE A 120 -6.07 18.38 -6.77
N SER A 121 -5.46 17.37 -7.36
CA SER A 121 -5.99 16.67 -8.52
C SER A 121 -6.37 15.23 -8.17
N VAL A 122 -7.48 14.77 -8.76
CA VAL A 122 -7.95 13.39 -8.63
C VAL A 122 -8.06 12.79 -10.02
N SER A 123 -7.40 11.67 -10.25
CA SER A 123 -7.48 10.92 -11.51
C SER A 123 -7.96 9.51 -11.24
N ILE A 124 -8.98 9.07 -11.98
CA ILE A 124 -9.61 7.77 -11.82
C ILE A 124 -9.46 6.99 -13.12
N TYR A 125 -8.96 5.78 -13.03
CA TYR A 125 -8.84 4.82 -14.11
C TYR A 125 -9.60 3.57 -13.76
N GLN A 126 -10.64 3.25 -14.52
CA GLN A 126 -11.45 2.06 -14.29
C GLN A 126 -11.53 1.20 -15.55
N ASN A 127 -11.20 -0.07 -15.40
CA ASN A 127 -11.44 -1.10 -16.39
C ASN A 127 -12.29 -2.25 -15.78
N CYS A 128 -12.52 -3.30 -16.54
CA CYS A 128 -13.36 -4.42 -16.09
C CYS A 128 -12.76 -5.24 -14.92
N LEU A 129 -11.46 -5.17 -14.67
CA LEU A 129 -10.78 -5.93 -13.61
C LEU A 129 -10.58 -5.12 -12.33
N ASP A 130 -10.18 -3.87 -12.46
CA ASP A 130 -9.79 -3.04 -11.32
C ASP A 130 -10.10 -1.56 -11.55
N THR A 131 -10.03 -0.85 -10.45
CA THR A 131 -10.08 0.62 -10.41
C THR A 131 -8.82 1.12 -9.74
N LYS A 132 -8.18 2.12 -10.35
CA LYS A 132 -7.03 2.84 -9.82
C LYS A 132 -7.39 4.32 -9.64
N ILE A 133 -7.07 4.88 -8.47
CA ILE A 133 -7.27 6.31 -8.18
C ILE A 133 -5.94 6.92 -7.75
N PHE A 134 -5.63 8.07 -8.32
CA PHE A 134 -4.56 8.94 -7.88
C PHE A 134 -5.14 10.18 -7.20
N ILE A 135 -4.55 10.56 -6.09
CA ILE A 135 -4.74 11.86 -5.45
C ILE A 135 -3.38 12.55 -5.44
N ILE A 136 -3.29 13.74 -5.99
CA ILE A 136 -2.04 14.50 -6.09
C ILE A 136 -2.30 15.89 -5.53
N ASP A 137 -1.50 16.31 -4.57
CA ASP A 137 -1.48 17.66 -4.03
C ASP A 137 -0.16 18.38 -4.41
N ASP A 138 -0.18 19.71 -4.46
CA ASP A 138 0.97 20.58 -4.71
C ASP A 138 1.55 21.15 -3.39
N GLY A 139 1.30 20.49 -2.27
CA GLY A 139 1.68 20.95 -0.94
C GLY A 139 3.15 20.75 -0.59
N ILE A 140 3.44 20.73 0.71
CA ILE A 140 4.82 20.63 1.20
C ILE A 140 5.44 19.24 1.09
N GLY A 141 4.64 18.21 0.80
CA GLY A 141 5.05 16.82 0.78
C GLY A 141 4.92 16.12 2.14
N ILE A 142 4.36 14.91 2.15
CA ILE A 142 4.06 14.18 3.38
C ILE A 142 5.30 13.92 4.24
N PHE A 143 6.41 13.52 3.64
CA PHE A 143 7.62 13.18 4.42
C PHE A 143 8.29 14.42 5.01
N LYS A 144 8.28 15.55 4.31
CA LYS A 144 8.73 16.84 4.86
C LYS A 144 7.82 17.34 5.99
N ASN A 145 6.50 17.12 5.87
CA ASN A 145 5.57 17.46 6.94
C ASN A 145 5.85 16.65 8.21
N ILE A 146 6.07 15.33 8.07
CA ILE A 146 6.48 14.46 9.18
C ILE A 146 7.81 14.93 9.79
N GLN A 147 8.81 15.23 8.97
CA GLN A 147 10.12 15.70 9.42
C GLN A 147 10.01 17.02 10.21
N ARG A 148 9.21 17.97 9.70
CA ARG A 148 8.93 19.24 10.39
C ARG A 148 8.28 19.00 11.75
N PHE A 149 7.24 18.15 11.81
CA PHE A 149 6.56 17.80 13.04
C PHE A 149 7.50 17.16 14.08
N MET A 150 8.38 16.24 13.68
CA MET A 150 9.34 15.62 14.57
C MET A 150 10.32 16.64 15.15
N LYS A 151 10.80 17.57 14.33
CA LYS A 151 11.68 18.65 14.76
C LYS A 151 11.01 19.61 15.75
N GLU A 152 9.78 20.05 15.45
CA GLU A 152 9.06 21.06 16.24
C GLU A 152 8.47 20.49 17.53
N SER A 153 7.88 19.27 17.47
CA SER A 153 7.16 18.70 18.61
C SER A 153 8.00 17.81 19.51
N LYS A 154 9.06 17.20 18.97
CA LYS A 154 9.91 16.26 19.72
C LYS A 154 11.37 16.69 19.81
N ASN A 155 11.73 17.80 19.16
CA ASN A 155 13.12 18.28 19.01
C ASN A 155 14.07 17.21 18.41
N GLU A 156 13.52 16.36 17.51
CA GLU A 156 14.23 15.28 16.84
C GLU A 156 14.43 15.62 15.35
N THR A 157 15.66 15.51 14.87
CA THR A 157 15.97 15.64 13.44
C THR A 157 16.09 14.25 12.83
N ILE A 158 15.14 13.89 11.98
CA ILE A 158 15.11 12.61 11.25
C ILE A 158 15.23 12.84 9.75
N SER A 159 15.74 11.87 9.03
CA SER A 159 15.80 11.89 7.56
C SER A 159 14.42 11.64 6.95
N LEU A 160 14.21 12.03 5.68
CA LEU A 160 12.97 11.72 4.96
C LEU A 160 12.70 10.20 4.89
N ARG A 161 13.74 9.40 4.78
CA ARG A 161 13.63 7.95 4.81
C ARG A 161 13.13 7.40 6.16
N GLU A 162 13.57 7.99 7.26
CA GLU A 162 13.05 7.65 8.59
C GLU A 162 11.59 8.06 8.73
N CYS A 163 11.16 9.14 8.08
CA CYS A 163 9.74 9.51 8.00
C CYS A 163 8.90 8.42 7.31
N VAL A 164 9.40 7.83 6.21
CA VAL A 164 8.75 6.66 5.57
C VAL A 164 8.58 5.52 6.56
N SER A 165 9.61 5.24 7.37
CA SER A 165 9.59 4.17 8.37
C SER A 165 8.50 4.35 9.42
N LEU A 166 8.23 5.59 9.85
CA LEU A 166 7.16 5.89 10.80
C LEU A 166 5.77 5.50 10.28
N LEU A 167 5.52 5.63 8.98
CA LEU A 167 4.24 5.24 8.39
C LEU A 167 4.00 3.72 8.44
N PHE A 168 5.06 2.90 8.38
CA PHE A 168 4.91 1.45 8.52
C PHE A 168 4.41 1.03 9.90
N ALA A 169 4.78 1.76 10.94
CA ALA A 169 4.31 1.48 12.31
C ALA A 169 2.81 1.69 12.48
N GLY A 170 2.23 2.72 11.85
CA GLY A 170 0.77 2.85 11.71
C GLY A 170 0.06 3.76 12.71
N LYS A 171 0.68 4.21 13.80
CA LYS A 171 0.09 5.16 14.77
C LYS A 171 0.75 6.53 14.72
N PHE A 172 1.15 6.97 13.54
CA PHE A 172 1.78 8.25 13.40
C PHE A 172 0.77 9.29 12.88
N THR A 173 0.59 10.38 13.59
CA THR A 173 -0.17 11.55 13.13
C THR A 173 0.52 12.84 13.57
N THR A 174 0.50 13.83 12.71
CA THR A 174 0.95 15.20 12.99
C THR A 174 -0.13 16.02 13.70
N ALA A 175 -1.38 15.56 13.73
CA ALA A 175 -2.55 16.24 14.30
C ALA A 175 -3.28 15.38 15.34
N LYS A 176 -2.63 15.06 16.47
CA LYS A 176 -3.15 14.18 17.53
C LYS A 176 -4.52 14.57 18.10
N GLN A 177 -4.94 15.81 17.96
CA GLN A 177 -6.24 16.28 18.51
C GLN A 177 -7.42 15.86 17.65
N TYR A 178 -7.20 15.55 16.36
CA TYR A 178 -8.26 15.34 15.37
C TYR A 178 -8.15 13.99 14.66
N HIS A 179 -6.98 13.33 14.65
CA HIS A 179 -6.73 12.13 13.86
C HIS A 179 -5.95 11.07 14.65
N THR A 180 -6.33 9.81 14.46
CA THR A 180 -5.69 8.65 15.10
C THR A 180 -4.38 8.23 14.44
N GLY A 181 -4.10 8.74 13.22
CA GLY A 181 -2.95 8.34 12.41
C GLY A 181 -3.09 6.96 11.75
N GLU A 182 -4.31 6.43 11.71
CA GLU A 182 -4.61 5.06 11.29
C GLU A 182 -4.95 4.96 9.79
N GLY A 183 -5.34 6.06 9.15
CA GLY A 183 -5.86 6.09 7.78
C GLY A 183 -4.93 5.50 6.74
N ILE A 184 -3.66 5.90 6.73
CA ILE A 184 -2.63 5.36 5.82
C ILE A 184 -2.40 3.88 6.11
N PHE A 185 -2.36 3.49 7.38
CA PHE A 185 -2.13 2.10 7.78
C PHE A 185 -3.23 1.18 7.24
N PHE A 186 -4.49 1.46 7.55
CA PHE A 186 -5.60 0.61 7.12
C PHE A 186 -5.81 0.66 5.60
N THR A 187 -5.69 1.83 4.98
CA THR A 187 -5.75 1.96 3.52
C THR A 187 -4.68 1.10 2.84
N SER A 188 -3.44 1.15 3.33
CA SER A 188 -2.34 0.35 2.76
C SER A 188 -2.51 -1.16 2.94
N HIS A 189 -3.30 -1.63 3.91
CA HIS A 189 -3.59 -3.04 4.12
C HIS A 189 -4.79 -3.54 3.32
N VAL A 190 -5.80 -2.68 3.10
CA VAL A 190 -7.00 -3.11 2.40
C VAL A 190 -6.86 -3.02 0.88
N MET A 191 -6.07 -2.09 0.35
CA MET A 191 -5.82 -1.97 -1.09
C MET A 191 -4.99 -3.15 -1.64
N ASP A 192 -5.11 -3.45 -2.92
CA ASP A 192 -4.26 -4.43 -3.59
C ASP A 192 -2.89 -3.83 -3.94
N GLU A 193 -2.89 -2.54 -4.33
CA GLU A 193 -1.68 -1.74 -4.49
C GLU A 193 -1.91 -0.39 -3.81
N PHE A 194 -0.93 0.04 -3.03
CA PHE A 194 -0.93 1.34 -2.36
C PHE A 194 0.46 1.94 -2.37
N ILE A 195 0.57 3.15 -2.89
CA ILE A 195 1.84 3.87 -3.00
C ILE A 195 1.61 5.32 -2.56
N ILE A 196 2.47 5.83 -1.71
CA ILE A 196 2.66 7.26 -1.49
C ILE A 196 4.03 7.61 -2.04
N TYR A 197 4.11 8.63 -2.89
CA TYR A 197 5.35 9.19 -3.40
C TYR A 197 5.43 10.67 -3.04
N SER A 198 6.57 11.09 -2.52
CA SER A 198 6.89 12.48 -2.21
C SER A 198 8.41 12.63 -2.01
N ASP A 199 8.99 13.76 -2.43
CA ASP A 199 10.40 14.09 -2.16
C ASP A 199 11.39 12.96 -2.51
N ASP A 200 11.24 12.34 -3.69
CA ASP A 200 12.04 11.19 -4.16
C ASP A 200 12.03 9.96 -3.24
N ASN A 201 11.09 9.91 -2.32
CA ASN A 201 10.84 8.76 -1.46
C ASN A 201 9.45 8.20 -1.72
N PHE A 202 9.29 6.92 -1.45
CA PHE A 202 7.98 6.29 -1.53
C PHE A 202 7.73 5.33 -0.36
N PHE A 203 6.46 5.24 0.00
CA PHE A 203 5.94 4.26 0.93
C PHE A 203 5.04 3.29 0.18
N THR A 204 5.28 2.00 0.33
CA THR A 204 4.40 0.93 -0.15
C THR A 204 4.57 -0.32 0.69
N ARG A 205 3.49 -1.08 0.90
CA ARG A 205 3.54 -2.41 1.53
C ARG A 205 3.64 -3.55 0.50
N ASN A 206 3.49 -3.23 -0.76
CA ASN A 206 3.56 -4.20 -1.84
C ASN A 206 5.02 -4.40 -2.26
N ASN A 207 5.34 -5.60 -2.80
CA ASN A 207 6.62 -5.83 -3.46
C ASN A 207 6.68 -4.97 -4.73
N PHE A 208 7.27 -3.80 -4.59
CA PHE A 208 7.38 -2.83 -5.65
C PHE A 208 8.49 -3.24 -6.63
N LYS A 209 8.13 -3.43 -7.90
CA LYS A 209 9.12 -3.50 -8.99
C LYS A 209 9.22 -2.11 -9.60
N SER A 210 10.45 -1.63 -9.78
CA SER A 210 10.73 -0.32 -10.39
C SER A 210 10.05 -0.11 -11.76
N SER A 211 9.71 -1.19 -12.47
CA SER A 211 8.93 -1.17 -13.72
C SER A 211 7.46 -0.73 -13.54
N GLN A 212 6.94 -0.66 -12.32
CA GLN A 212 5.58 -0.14 -12.04
C GLN A 212 5.56 1.40 -11.93
N VAL A 213 6.73 2.05 -11.95
CA VAL A 213 6.90 3.51 -11.98
C VAL A 213 6.66 4.09 -13.38
N GLU A 214 6.51 3.26 -14.41
CA GLU A 214 6.27 3.68 -15.81
C GLU A 214 4.82 4.16 -16.09
N ASP A 215 4.01 4.33 -15.06
CA ASP A 215 2.70 4.96 -15.19
C ASP A 215 2.91 6.47 -15.50
N GLY A 216 2.38 6.94 -16.62
CA GLY A 216 2.58 8.31 -17.09
C GLY A 216 2.21 9.39 -16.09
N ASN A 217 1.27 9.11 -15.15
CA ASN A 217 0.91 10.03 -14.07
C ASN A 217 2.01 10.15 -13.02
N LEU A 218 2.64 9.05 -12.64
CA LEU A 218 3.75 9.07 -11.70
C LEU A 218 4.96 9.80 -12.32
N HIS A 219 5.23 9.54 -13.61
CA HIS A 219 6.32 10.25 -14.31
C HIS A 219 6.07 11.75 -14.42
N SER A 220 4.82 12.17 -14.71
CA SER A 220 4.44 13.58 -14.73
C SER A 220 4.54 14.21 -13.33
N PHE A 221 4.17 13.49 -12.28
CA PHE A 221 4.31 13.95 -10.91
C PHE A 221 5.77 14.07 -10.47
N MET A 222 6.65 13.14 -10.87
CA MET A 222 8.09 13.21 -10.56
C MET A 222 8.77 14.46 -11.14
N GLN A 223 8.12 15.17 -12.06
CA GLN A 223 8.57 16.47 -12.58
C GLN A 223 8.08 17.64 -11.71
N MET A 224 7.21 17.41 -10.73
CA MET A 224 6.79 18.42 -9.77
C MET A 224 7.86 18.59 -8.68
N GLU A 225 8.18 19.82 -8.34
CA GLU A 225 9.22 20.13 -7.33
C GLU A 225 8.77 19.82 -5.89
N LYS A 226 7.45 19.68 -5.65
CA LYS A 226 6.87 19.50 -4.31
C LYS A 226 5.51 18.80 -4.36
N GLY A 227 5.04 18.32 -3.23
CA GLY A 227 3.71 17.73 -3.05
C GLY A 227 3.75 16.25 -2.72
N THR A 228 2.55 15.65 -2.72
CA THR A 228 2.37 14.21 -2.48
C THR A 228 1.50 13.59 -3.57
N LEU A 229 1.91 12.43 -4.06
CA LEU A 229 1.09 11.55 -4.88
C LEU A 229 0.69 10.32 -4.07
N VAL A 230 -0.60 10.06 -3.99
CA VAL A 230 -1.15 8.80 -3.47
C VAL A 230 -1.76 8.01 -4.62
N SER A 231 -1.33 6.77 -4.82
CA SER A 231 -1.88 5.82 -5.79
C SER A 231 -2.51 4.65 -5.06
N MET A 232 -3.76 4.35 -5.40
CA MET A 232 -4.56 3.27 -4.80
C MET A 232 -5.17 2.41 -5.89
N THR A 233 -5.02 1.09 -5.81
CA THR A 233 -5.64 0.14 -6.75
C THR A 233 -6.32 -0.98 -5.99
N ILE A 234 -7.54 -1.35 -6.39
CA ILE A 234 -8.21 -2.55 -5.92
C ILE A 234 -8.99 -3.22 -7.04
N SER A 235 -9.04 -4.56 -7.01
CA SER A 235 -9.87 -5.34 -7.92
C SER A 235 -11.37 -5.03 -7.72
N ASN A 236 -12.09 -4.76 -8.81
CA ASN A 236 -13.55 -4.56 -8.78
C ASN A 236 -14.31 -5.80 -8.26
N ASN A 237 -13.64 -6.96 -8.28
CA ASN A 237 -14.15 -8.23 -7.77
C ASN A 237 -13.49 -8.68 -6.47
N SER A 238 -12.83 -7.76 -5.76
CA SER A 238 -12.21 -8.06 -4.47
C SER A 238 -13.22 -8.67 -3.51
N LYS A 239 -12.74 -9.66 -2.74
CA LYS A 239 -13.50 -10.30 -1.67
C LYS A 239 -13.11 -9.76 -0.28
N LYS A 240 -12.18 -8.82 -0.23
CA LYS A 240 -11.77 -8.20 1.03
C LYS A 240 -12.96 -7.51 1.69
N ILE A 241 -13.00 -7.54 3.00
CA ILE A 241 -14.01 -6.89 3.83
C ILE A 241 -13.29 -5.93 4.78
N LEU A 242 -13.65 -4.66 4.72
CA LEU A 242 -12.97 -3.61 5.48
C LEU A 242 -12.94 -3.91 6.99
N SER A 243 -14.07 -4.34 7.57
CA SER A 243 -14.16 -4.67 8.99
C SER A 243 -13.26 -5.85 9.41
N GLU A 244 -12.98 -6.81 8.52
CA GLU A 244 -12.05 -7.90 8.82
C GLU A 244 -10.60 -7.39 8.93
N VAL A 245 -10.24 -6.42 8.08
CA VAL A 245 -8.92 -5.77 8.16
C VAL A 245 -8.82 -4.97 9.45
N PHE A 246 -9.84 -4.20 9.82
CA PHE A 246 -9.88 -3.50 11.11
C PHE A 246 -9.75 -4.48 12.28
N ASN A 247 -10.57 -5.52 12.33
CA ASN A 247 -10.55 -6.51 13.43
C ASN A 247 -9.22 -7.25 13.56
N THR A 248 -8.46 -7.36 12.45
CA THR A 248 -7.13 -7.98 12.48
C THR A 248 -6.14 -7.18 13.31
N PHE A 249 -6.16 -5.85 13.21
CA PHE A 249 -5.18 -4.96 13.82
C PHE A 249 -5.75 -4.16 15.00
N ALA A 250 -7.04 -3.88 14.97
CA ALA A 250 -7.78 -3.09 15.95
C ALA A 250 -9.07 -3.82 16.39
N PRO A 251 -8.98 -4.91 17.20
CA PRO A 251 -10.16 -5.57 17.72
C PRO A 251 -11.06 -4.59 18.48
N VAL A 252 -12.39 -4.77 18.38
CA VAL A 252 -13.39 -3.82 18.91
C VAL A 252 -13.16 -3.48 20.38
N ASP A 253 -12.81 -4.48 21.19
CA ASP A 253 -12.62 -4.31 22.64
C ASP A 253 -11.22 -3.81 23.03
N GLU A 254 -10.23 -3.89 22.13
CA GLU A 254 -8.82 -3.62 22.43
C GLU A 254 -8.29 -2.39 21.71
N GLY A 255 -8.98 -1.95 20.64
CA GLY A 255 -8.52 -0.86 19.77
C GLY A 255 -7.33 -1.24 18.88
N PHE A 256 -6.68 -0.25 18.32
CA PHE A 256 -5.54 -0.48 17.41
C PHE A 256 -4.26 -0.83 18.18
N ILE A 257 -4.08 -2.11 18.49
CA ILE A 257 -2.97 -2.64 19.31
C ILE A 257 -2.01 -3.56 18.55
N LYS A 258 -2.33 -3.93 17.31
CA LYS A 258 -1.53 -4.86 16.49
C LYS A 258 -0.92 -4.17 15.29
N THR A 259 0.30 -4.55 14.93
CA THR A 259 0.95 -4.05 13.71
C THR A 259 1.84 -5.12 13.08
N THR A 260 2.09 -4.98 11.76
CA THR A 260 3.06 -5.78 11.02
C THR A 260 4.08 -4.87 10.37
N ILE A 261 5.35 -5.06 10.69
CA ILE A 261 6.46 -4.23 10.23
C ILE A 261 7.29 -4.99 9.20
N PRO A 262 7.36 -4.55 7.94
CA PRO A 262 8.27 -5.11 6.93
C PRO A 262 9.70 -4.59 7.19
N VAL A 263 10.50 -5.39 7.89
CA VAL A 263 11.84 -4.99 8.38
C VAL A 263 12.76 -4.50 7.27
N ALA A 264 12.77 -5.17 6.10
CA ALA A 264 13.59 -4.77 4.96
C ALA A 264 13.29 -3.34 4.46
N HIS A 265 12.05 -2.87 4.61
CA HIS A 265 11.66 -1.54 4.16
C HIS A 265 11.99 -0.43 5.16
N MET A 266 12.22 -0.79 6.43
CA MET A 266 12.53 0.18 7.49
C MET A 266 13.97 0.72 7.42
N PHE A 267 14.89 -0.02 6.82
CA PHE A 267 16.32 0.28 6.91
C PHE A 267 16.99 0.38 5.54
N ALA A 268 18.00 1.25 5.46
CA ALA A 268 18.83 1.37 4.27
C ALA A 268 19.56 0.05 3.98
N GLY A 269 19.46 -0.44 2.74
CA GLY A 269 20.07 -1.72 2.36
C GLY A 269 19.30 -2.96 2.81
N GLY A 270 18.16 -2.81 3.51
CA GLY A 270 17.27 -3.92 3.87
C GLY A 270 17.75 -4.80 5.05
N ASN A 271 19.03 -4.73 5.43
CA ASN A 271 19.64 -5.57 6.45
C ASN A 271 20.05 -4.71 7.68
N PRO A 272 19.28 -4.68 8.76
CA PRO A 272 19.60 -3.85 9.92
C PRO A 272 20.76 -4.45 10.74
N VAL A 273 21.73 -3.62 11.13
CA VAL A 273 22.98 -4.06 11.79
C VAL A 273 23.14 -3.47 13.18
N SER A 274 22.77 -2.19 13.37
CA SER A 274 23.14 -1.41 14.52
C SER A 274 22.12 -1.42 15.67
N ARG A 275 22.59 -1.15 16.89
CA ARG A 275 21.72 -0.92 18.06
C ARG A 275 20.81 0.30 17.87
N SER A 276 21.32 1.35 17.22
CA SER A 276 20.53 2.56 16.99
C SER A 276 19.33 2.31 16.06
N GLU A 277 19.48 1.44 15.06
CA GLU A 277 18.37 1.01 14.20
C GLU A 277 17.31 0.25 15.01
N ALA A 278 17.73 -0.65 15.90
CA ALA A 278 16.80 -1.37 16.76
C ALA A 278 16.05 -0.43 17.72
N ARG A 279 16.72 0.57 18.31
CA ARG A 279 16.08 1.57 19.19
C ARG A 279 15.03 2.38 18.45
N ARG A 280 15.33 2.85 17.23
CA ARG A 280 14.36 3.56 16.40
C ARG A 280 13.13 2.68 16.10
N LEU A 281 13.36 1.41 15.76
CA LEU A 281 12.24 0.47 15.57
C LEU A 281 11.41 0.33 16.85
N LEU A 282 12.03 0.14 18.01
CA LEU A 282 11.34 0.04 19.30
C LEU A 282 10.49 1.29 19.60
N GLU A 283 11.01 2.48 19.34
CA GLU A 283 10.27 3.74 19.52
C GLU A 283 9.02 3.82 18.63
N CYS A 284 9.09 3.29 17.43
CA CYS A 284 7.94 3.24 16.53
C CYS A 284 6.86 2.26 17.00
N ILE A 285 7.25 1.16 17.65
CA ILE A 285 6.33 0.05 17.98
C ILE A 285 5.86 0.02 19.43
N VAL A 286 6.39 0.88 20.29
CA VAL A 286 6.06 0.90 21.75
C VAL A 286 4.57 1.13 22.04
N LEU A 287 3.83 1.71 21.11
CA LEU A 287 2.39 1.97 21.22
C LEU A 287 1.51 0.74 20.92
N PHE A 288 2.11 -0.40 20.54
CA PHE A 288 1.41 -1.63 20.20
C PHE A 288 1.70 -2.74 21.21
N ASN A 289 0.75 -3.66 21.34
CA ASN A 289 0.89 -4.81 22.23
C ASN A 289 1.31 -6.09 21.49
N ASP A 290 0.89 -6.23 20.21
CA ASP A 290 1.18 -7.41 19.39
C ASP A 290 1.82 -6.99 18.06
N ILE A 291 3.09 -7.32 17.90
CA ILE A 291 3.89 -6.87 16.78
C ILE A 291 4.44 -8.07 16.01
N VAL A 292 4.18 -8.07 14.71
CA VAL A 292 4.76 -9.03 13.78
C VAL A 292 5.87 -8.35 12.99
N LEU A 293 7.09 -8.82 13.11
CA LEU A 293 8.21 -8.41 12.28
C LEU A 293 8.33 -9.34 11.07
N ASP A 294 8.04 -8.81 9.88
CA ASP A 294 8.18 -9.54 8.62
C ASP A 294 9.60 -9.33 8.07
N PHE A 295 10.38 -10.42 8.08
CA PHE A 295 11.76 -10.45 7.60
C PHE A 295 11.87 -10.82 6.11
N SER A 296 10.80 -10.74 5.34
CA SER A 296 10.88 -10.93 3.88
C SER A 296 11.92 -10.00 3.27
N GLY A 297 12.87 -10.57 2.53
CA GLY A 297 13.95 -9.80 1.88
C GLY A 297 15.10 -9.36 2.81
N VAL A 298 15.09 -9.78 4.08
CA VAL A 298 16.22 -9.60 5.00
C VAL A 298 17.10 -10.85 4.95
N GLU A 299 18.33 -10.70 4.54
CA GLU A 299 19.28 -11.81 4.41
C GLU A 299 20.08 -12.04 5.69
N GLU A 300 20.37 -10.97 6.43
CA GLU A 300 21.10 -10.99 7.69
C GLU A 300 20.73 -9.83 8.62
N ILE A 301 21.01 -9.97 9.91
CA ILE A 301 20.91 -8.90 10.90
C ILE A 301 22.16 -8.86 11.76
N GLY A 302 22.55 -7.66 12.19
CA GLY A 302 23.70 -7.50 13.10
C GLY A 302 23.40 -7.98 14.53
N GLN A 303 24.42 -8.48 15.23
CA GLN A 303 24.30 -8.88 16.62
C GLN A 303 23.81 -7.73 17.52
N GLY A 304 24.28 -6.50 17.26
CA GLY A 304 23.84 -5.31 18.01
C GLY A 304 22.35 -5.02 17.85
N PHE A 305 21.84 -5.12 16.61
CA PHE A 305 20.42 -4.98 16.32
C PHE A 305 19.59 -6.08 17.03
N ALA A 306 19.98 -7.33 16.83
CA ALA A 306 19.27 -8.46 17.42
C ALA A 306 19.24 -8.40 18.95
N HIS A 307 20.37 -8.11 19.59
CA HIS A 307 20.45 -8.00 21.06
C HIS A 307 19.58 -6.85 21.60
N GLU A 308 19.68 -5.66 21.01
CA GLU A 308 18.89 -4.50 21.42
C GLU A 308 17.39 -4.76 21.28
N LEU A 309 16.97 -5.41 20.18
CA LEU A 309 15.55 -5.64 19.89
C LEU A 309 14.96 -6.80 20.70
N PHE A 310 15.60 -7.98 20.67
CA PHE A 310 15.03 -9.22 21.20
C PHE A 310 15.39 -9.49 22.67
N VAL A 311 16.40 -8.82 23.20
CA VAL A 311 16.81 -8.95 24.60
C VAL A 311 16.45 -7.69 25.38
N LEU A 312 17.11 -6.57 25.10
CA LEU A 312 16.92 -5.33 25.87
C LEU A 312 15.51 -4.73 25.63
N GLY A 313 15.02 -4.77 24.41
CA GLY A 313 13.67 -4.30 24.07
C GLY A 313 12.59 -5.09 24.80
N LYS A 314 12.74 -6.42 24.89
CA LYS A 314 11.81 -7.28 25.63
C LYS A 314 11.85 -7.02 27.14
N GLN A 315 13.02 -6.72 27.70
CA GLN A 315 13.15 -6.35 29.12
C GLN A 315 12.52 -4.99 29.42
N LYS A 316 12.75 -4.01 28.53
CA LYS A 316 12.24 -2.64 28.68
C LYS A 316 10.73 -2.54 28.47
N TYR A 317 10.17 -3.36 27.56
CA TYR A 317 8.75 -3.35 27.16
C TYR A 317 8.14 -4.75 27.28
N PRO A 318 7.97 -5.31 28.50
CA PRO A 318 7.52 -6.69 28.71
C PRO A 318 6.07 -6.95 28.25
N HIS A 319 5.26 -5.90 28.09
CA HIS A 319 3.89 -6.00 27.59
C HIS A 319 3.83 -6.28 26.07
N ILE A 320 4.91 -6.03 25.32
CA ILE A 320 4.94 -6.21 23.88
C ILE A 320 5.15 -7.69 23.53
N LYS A 321 4.21 -8.25 22.79
CA LYS A 321 4.35 -9.57 22.14
C LYS A 321 5.02 -9.40 20.78
N LEU A 322 6.31 -9.67 20.72
CA LEU A 322 7.09 -9.58 19.48
C LEU A 322 7.19 -10.95 18.81
N ARG A 323 6.73 -11.05 17.57
CA ARG A 323 6.80 -12.27 16.76
C ARG A 323 7.54 -11.98 15.47
N THR A 324 8.21 -12.99 14.91
CA THR A 324 8.93 -12.91 13.63
C THR A 324 8.30 -13.86 12.61
N ILE A 325 8.21 -13.42 11.37
CA ILE A 325 7.76 -14.26 10.25
C ILE A 325 8.73 -14.14 9.06
N LYS A 326 8.76 -15.15 8.24
CA LYS A 326 9.57 -15.23 6.99
C LYS A 326 11.06 -14.94 7.19
N THR A 327 11.59 -15.37 8.32
CA THR A 327 13.01 -15.31 8.62
C THR A 327 13.78 -16.33 7.79
N CYS A 328 14.94 -15.95 7.25
CA CYS A 328 15.91 -16.91 6.72
C CYS A 328 16.72 -17.53 7.89
N LYS A 329 17.43 -18.62 7.62
CA LYS A 329 18.21 -19.34 8.63
C LYS A 329 19.26 -18.46 9.32
N THR A 330 19.94 -17.60 8.58
CA THR A 330 20.94 -16.66 9.14
C THR A 330 20.33 -15.72 10.17
N VAL A 331 19.16 -15.17 9.89
CA VAL A 331 18.43 -14.28 10.82
C VAL A 331 17.96 -15.05 12.05
N GLU A 332 17.40 -16.26 11.88
CA GLU A 332 16.96 -17.10 13.01
C GLU A 332 18.13 -17.47 13.93
N ASP A 333 19.25 -17.87 13.36
CA ASP A 333 20.43 -18.28 14.12
C ASP A 333 21.00 -17.10 14.90
N MET A 334 21.01 -15.89 14.35
CA MET A 334 21.42 -14.68 15.06
C MET A 334 20.48 -14.36 16.23
N ILE A 335 19.16 -14.42 16.02
CA ILE A 335 18.16 -14.19 17.09
C ILE A 335 18.34 -15.19 18.22
N LYS A 336 18.45 -16.50 17.90
CA LYS A 336 18.66 -17.56 18.89
C LYS A 336 19.96 -17.35 19.66
N ARG A 337 21.05 -16.99 18.97
CA ARG A 337 22.36 -16.74 19.59
C ARG A 337 22.28 -15.65 20.67
N VAL A 338 21.70 -14.48 20.34
CA VAL A 338 21.65 -13.38 21.32
C VAL A 338 20.75 -13.70 22.51
N ILE A 339 19.62 -14.39 22.29
CA ILE A 339 18.70 -14.80 23.37
C ILE A 339 19.38 -15.80 24.31
N ASN A 340 20.01 -16.84 23.76
CA ASN A 340 20.67 -17.87 24.55
C ASN A 340 21.89 -17.33 25.33
N THR A 341 22.69 -16.44 24.70
CA THR A 341 23.83 -15.81 25.40
C THR A 341 23.38 -14.97 26.58
N SER A 342 22.25 -14.27 26.47
CA SER A 342 21.72 -13.42 27.56
C SER A 342 21.01 -14.21 28.67
N ALA A 343 20.59 -15.45 28.40
CA ALA A 343 20.01 -16.34 29.44
C ALA A 343 21.05 -16.99 30.35
N ILE A 344 22.33 -16.90 29.99
CA ILE A 344 23.45 -17.48 30.75
C ILE A 344 24.09 -16.43 31.71
N GLN A 345 23.79 -15.17 31.50
CA GLN A 345 24.18 -14.03 32.35
C GLN A 345 23.08 -13.68 33.36
#